data_84d379cd9b23105cc2bf17a0206017f0
#
_entry.id   84d379cd9b23105cc2bf17a0206017f0
#
_cell.length_a   1.000
_cell.length_b   1.000
_cell.length_c   1.000
_cell.angle_alpha   90.00
_cell.angle_beta   90.00
_cell.angle_gamma   90.00
#
_symmetry.space_group_name_H-M   'P 1'
#
loop_
_entity.id
_entity.type
_entity.pdbx_description
1 polymer ?
#
loop_
_entity_poly.entity_id
_entity_poly.type
_entity_poly.pdbx_seq_one_letter_code
_entity_poly.pdbx_strand_id
1 'polypeptide(L)'
;KKLDSVEQRQLFSAVGQAKLINRYYELFREHGIPVGQVLTTKESFGTRRHYLNQRNCMMVMLENGVIPIVNENDTISVTELMFTDNDELSGMIASMMDMQALIILSNIDGIYNGSPSTPGTQVIREVEQGKDLSDYIQTEKSGFGRGGMLTKTTIARKVADEGITVIIANGKKDHILVDCLLYTSPSPR
;
A
#
# COMPACT_ATOMS: atom_id res chain seq x y z
N LYS A 1 11.30 -33.23 5.10
CA LYS A 1 9.82 -33.21 5.00
C LYS A 1 9.44 -32.18 3.92
N LYS A 2 8.57 -32.55 2.98
CA LYS A 2 8.03 -31.64 2.00
C LYS A 2 6.95 -30.81 2.74
N LEU A 3 7.18 -29.51 2.87
CA LEU A 3 6.24 -28.60 3.52
C LEU A 3 5.03 -28.38 2.60
N ASP A 4 3.85 -28.20 3.17
CA ASP A 4 2.69 -27.71 2.42
C ASP A 4 2.80 -26.19 2.14
N SER A 5 1.86 -25.64 1.38
CA SER A 5 1.90 -24.22 0.97
C SER A 5 1.75 -23.24 2.15
N VAL A 6 1.02 -23.63 3.19
CA VAL A 6 0.83 -22.81 4.40
C VAL A 6 2.11 -22.84 5.24
N GLU A 7 2.65 -24.04 5.51
CA GLU A 7 3.91 -24.20 6.24
C GLU A 7 5.07 -23.46 5.57
N GLN A 8 5.16 -23.52 4.23
CA GLN A 8 6.19 -22.80 3.46
C GLN A 8 6.04 -21.30 3.63
N ARG A 9 4.82 -20.75 3.51
CA ARG A 9 4.57 -19.34 3.67
C ARG A 9 4.92 -18.88 5.09
N GLN A 10 4.45 -19.57 6.12
CA GLN A 10 4.76 -19.24 7.52
C GLN A 10 6.26 -19.23 7.78
N LEU A 11 7.00 -20.23 7.30
CA LEU A 11 8.45 -20.32 7.45
C LEU A 11 9.16 -19.15 6.76
N PHE A 12 8.83 -18.90 5.48
CA PHE A 12 9.48 -17.84 4.72
C PHE A 12 9.13 -16.45 5.23
N SER A 13 7.90 -16.25 5.70
CA SER A 13 7.48 -14.98 6.30
C SER A 13 8.21 -14.72 7.62
N ALA A 14 8.34 -15.74 8.47
CA ALA A 14 9.07 -15.60 9.74
C ALA A 14 10.54 -15.18 9.51
N VAL A 15 11.22 -15.82 8.57
CA VAL A 15 12.62 -15.48 8.23
C VAL A 15 12.70 -14.17 7.43
N GLY A 16 11.81 -13.99 6.46
CA GLY A 16 11.80 -12.83 5.56
C GLY A 16 11.49 -11.53 6.28
N GLN A 17 10.57 -11.55 7.24
CA GLN A 17 10.18 -10.37 8.01
C GLN A 17 11.35 -9.79 8.82
N ALA A 18 12.18 -10.64 9.43
CA ALA A 18 13.37 -10.19 10.14
C ALA A 18 14.37 -9.48 9.20
N LYS A 19 14.56 -10.02 7.99
CA LYS A 19 15.42 -9.39 6.98
C LYS A 19 14.84 -8.07 6.48
N LEU A 20 13.54 -8.01 6.26
CA LEU A 20 12.85 -6.82 5.79
C LEU A 20 12.99 -5.67 6.78
N ILE A 21 12.66 -5.90 8.05
CA ILE A 21 12.74 -4.83 9.06
C ILE A 21 14.19 -4.37 9.31
N ASN A 22 15.16 -5.30 9.28
CA ASN A 22 16.58 -4.94 9.38
C ASN A 22 17.00 -4.04 8.21
N ARG A 23 16.52 -4.30 6.99
CA ARG A 23 16.83 -3.46 5.82
C ARG A 23 16.29 -2.03 5.98
N TYR A 24 15.06 -1.88 6.46
CA TYR A 24 14.53 -0.56 6.79
C TYR A 24 15.35 0.13 7.87
N TYR A 25 15.67 -0.59 8.95
CA TYR A 25 16.48 -0.06 10.02
C TYR A 25 17.85 0.46 9.53
N GLU A 26 18.57 -0.29 8.70
CA GLU A 26 19.84 0.12 8.12
C GLU A 26 19.71 1.40 7.27
N LEU A 27 18.71 1.46 6.40
CA LEU A 27 18.50 2.59 5.51
C LEU A 27 18.14 3.88 6.26
N PHE A 28 17.29 3.81 7.25
CA PHE A 28 16.83 4.98 8.00
C PHE A 28 17.78 5.43 9.08
N ARG A 29 18.59 4.50 9.62
CA ARG A 29 19.58 4.80 10.65
C ARG A 29 20.61 5.84 10.20
N GLU A 30 21.02 5.82 8.94
CA GLU A 30 21.97 6.79 8.39
C GLU A 30 21.44 8.23 8.43
N HIS A 31 20.13 8.38 8.49
CA HIS A 31 19.44 9.67 8.60
C HIS A 31 18.98 9.99 10.02
N GLY A 32 19.31 9.17 11.00
CA GLY A 32 18.90 9.35 12.39
C GLY A 32 17.40 9.14 12.63
N ILE A 33 16.72 8.45 11.72
CA ILE A 33 15.26 8.23 11.77
C ILE A 33 15.00 6.82 12.33
N PRO A 34 14.38 6.67 13.50
CA PRO A 34 14.00 5.38 14.03
C PRO A 34 12.81 4.80 13.28
N VAL A 35 12.83 3.49 13.06
CA VAL A 35 11.71 2.74 12.49
C VAL A 35 11.25 1.68 13.48
N GLY A 36 9.97 1.33 13.45
CA GLY A 36 9.42 0.28 14.30
C GLY A 36 8.48 -0.64 13.51
N GLN A 37 8.55 -1.93 13.81
CA GLN A 37 7.71 -2.94 13.16
C GLN A 37 6.31 -2.98 13.74
N VAL A 38 5.29 -3.01 12.86
CA VAL A 38 3.90 -3.30 13.20
C VAL A 38 3.41 -4.44 12.33
N LEU A 39 3.15 -5.60 12.94
CA LEU A 39 2.53 -6.74 12.24
C LEU A 39 1.04 -6.80 12.57
N THR A 40 0.23 -6.94 11.54
CA THR A 40 -1.22 -6.93 11.67
C THR A 40 -1.88 -8.09 10.92
N THR A 41 -3.11 -8.39 11.27
CA THR A 41 -3.98 -9.33 10.56
C THR A 41 -5.30 -8.65 10.26
N LYS A 42 -6.09 -9.22 9.36
CA LYS A 42 -7.44 -8.71 9.05
C LYS A 42 -8.34 -8.64 10.29
N GLU A 43 -8.15 -9.54 11.25
CA GLU A 43 -8.84 -9.52 12.54
C GLU A 43 -8.58 -8.25 13.36
N SER A 44 -7.38 -7.66 13.20
CA SER A 44 -7.02 -6.41 13.89
C SER A 44 -7.93 -5.25 13.53
N PHE A 45 -8.60 -5.33 12.37
CA PHE A 45 -9.58 -4.34 11.92
C PHE A 45 -11.03 -4.77 12.22
N GLY A 46 -11.26 -6.05 12.56
CA GLY A 46 -12.59 -6.61 12.76
C GLY A 46 -13.26 -6.23 14.08
N THR A 47 -12.49 -5.85 15.10
CA THR A 47 -13.05 -5.45 16.39
C THR A 47 -12.61 -4.05 16.78
N ARG A 48 -13.53 -3.26 17.34
CA ARG A 48 -13.24 -1.89 17.79
C ARG A 48 -12.03 -1.82 18.75
N ARG A 49 -11.90 -2.80 19.63
CA ARG A 49 -10.79 -2.83 20.60
C ARG A 49 -9.44 -3.00 19.91
N HIS A 50 -9.32 -3.97 19.02
CA HIS A 50 -8.07 -4.22 18.30
C HIS A 50 -7.72 -3.04 17.37
N TYR A 51 -8.71 -2.53 16.65
CA TYR A 51 -8.58 -1.34 15.81
C TYR A 51 -8.02 -0.14 16.58
N LEU A 52 -8.63 0.21 17.72
CA LEU A 52 -8.17 1.34 18.53
C LEU A 52 -6.77 1.11 19.13
N ASN A 53 -6.46 -0.10 19.58
CA ASN A 53 -5.14 -0.42 20.11
C ASN A 53 -4.06 -0.29 19.04
N GLN A 54 -4.31 -0.78 17.83
CA GLN A 54 -3.38 -0.69 16.71
C GLN A 54 -3.20 0.77 16.26
N ARG A 55 -4.30 1.51 16.12
CA ARG A 55 -4.25 2.94 15.83
C ARG A 55 -3.42 3.70 16.87
N ASN A 56 -3.71 3.49 18.15
CA ASN A 56 -2.97 4.14 19.24
C ASN A 56 -1.48 3.80 19.22
N CYS A 57 -1.12 2.54 18.99
CA CYS A 57 0.28 2.14 18.87
C CYS A 57 1.01 2.94 17.78
N MET A 58 0.42 3.03 16.58
CA MET A 58 1.04 3.77 15.48
C MET A 58 1.06 5.28 15.73
N MET A 59 0.01 5.85 16.37
CA MET A 59 0.01 7.26 16.77
C MET A 59 1.14 7.57 17.73
N VAL A 60 1.32 6.76 18.79
CA VAL A 60 2.41 6.92 19.77
C VAL A 60 3.79 6.81 19.08
N MET A 61 3.95 5.89 18.12
CA MET A 61 5.20 5.79 17.36
C MET A 61 5.48 7.09 16.61
N LEU A 62 4.50 7.60 15.85
CA LEU A 62 4.64 8.84 15.07
C LEU A 62 4.90 10.05 15.97
N GLU A 63 4.20 10.19 17.08
CA GLU A 63 4.40 11.26 18.08
C GLU A 63 5.80 11.26 18.68
N ASN A 64 6.46 10.09 18.72
CA ASN A 64 7.85 9.95 19.19
C ASN A 64 8.87 9.91 18.05
N GLY A 65 8.48 10.31 16.83
CA GLY A 65 9.37 10.38 15.68
C GLY A 65 9.78 9.01 15.10
N VAL A 66 9.04 7.94 15.44
CA VAL A 66 9.30 6.58 14.95
C VAL A 66 8.40 6.31 13.74
N ILE A 67 8.97 5.90 12.62
CA ILE A 67 8.19 5.52 11.43
C ILE A 67 7.69 4.07 11.58
N PRO A 68 6.36 3.83 11.60
CA PRO A 68 5.83 2.47 11.63
C PRO A 68 5.99 1.80 10.27
N ILE A 69 6.66 0.65 10.25
CA ILE A 69 6.76 -0.25 9.09
C ILE A 69 5.72 -1.35 9.28
N VAL A 70 4.63 -1.22 8.56
CA VAL A 70 3.46 -2.11 8.70
C VAL A 70 3.53 -3.23 7.67
N ASN A 71 3.27 -4.46 8.09
CA ASN A 71 3.11 -5.60 7.19
C ASN A 71 2.07 -6.58 7.75
N GLU A 72 1.58 -7.49 6.91
CA GLU A 72 0.75 -8.59 7.36
C GLU A 72 1.53 -9.57 8.25
N ASN A 73 0.88 -10.11 9.27
CA ASN A 73 1.44 -11.18 10.07
C ASN A 73 1.15 -12.55 9.45
N ASP A 74 1.87 -12.86 8.37
CA ASP A 74 1.72 -14.12 7.62
C ASP A 74 2.08 -15.37 8.44
N THR A 75 2.68 -15.22 9.60
CA THR A 75 3.00 -16.36 10.46
C THR A 75 1.77 -16.93 11.17
N ILE A 76 0.76 -16.09 11.40
CA ILE A 76 -0.48 -16.47 12.06
C ILE A 76 -1.73 -16.29 11.18
N SER A 77 -1.61 -15.52 10.08
CA SER A 77 -2.71 -15.36 9.12
C SER A 77 -2.95 -16.67 8.36
N VAL A 78 -4.13 -17.23 8.50
CA VAL A 78 -4.62 -18.34 7.69
C VAL A 78 -5.53 -17.83 6.59
N THR A 79 -5.78 -18.65 5.58
CA THR A 79 -6.39 -18.29 4.29
C THR A 79 -7.61 -17.38 4.33
N GLU A 80 -8.46 -17.51 5.33
CA GLU A 80 -9.73 -16.74 5.45
C GLU A 80 -9.53 -15.35 6.06
N LEU A 81 -8.40 -15.12 6.73
CA LEU A 81 -8.08 -13.91 7.50
C LEU A 81 -6.95 -13.09 6.87
N MET A 82 -6.58 -13.43 5.65
CA MET A 82 -5.53 -12.73 4.91
C MET A 82 -6.07 -11.50 4.20
N PHE A 83 -5.21 -10.50 4.08
CA PHE A 83 -5.41 -9.45 3.09
C PHE A 83 -5.25 -10.03 1.68
N THR A 84 -5.95 -9.45 0.72
CA THR A 84 -5.80 -9.82 -0.68
C THR A 84 -4.38 -9.50 -1.17
N ASP A 85 -3.88 -8.35 -0.75
CA ASP A 85 -2.52 -7.85 -0.99
C ASP A 85 -2.20 -6.68 -0.05
N ASN A 86 -1.00 -6.14 -0.17
CA ASN A 86 -0.57 -4.97 0.60
C ASN A 86 -1.28 -3.67 0.20
N ASP A 87 -1.92 -3.62 -0.95
CA ASP A 87 -2.71 -2.44 -1.34
C ASP A 87 -3.97 -2.35 -0.47
N GLU A 88 -4.66 -3.49 -0.22
CA GLU A 88 -5.79 -3.55 0.71
C GLU A 88 -5.34 -3.11 2.12
N LEU A 89 -4.24 -3.65 2.61
CA LEU A 89 -3.69 -3.28 3.91
C LEU A 89 -3.36 -1.78 3.99
N SER A 90 -2.71 -1.23 2.97
CA SER A 90 -2.32 0.19 2.94
C SER A 90 -3.53 1.12 2.95
N GLY A 91 -4.59 0.76 2.22
CA GLY A 91 -5.85 1.51 2.24
C GLY A 91 -6.50 1.51 3.62
N MET A 92 -6.58 0.35 4.27
CA MET A 92 -7.14 0.23 5.62
C MET A 92 -6.33 1.03 6.66
N ILE A 93 -5.01 1.03 6.55
CA ILE A 93 -4.14 1.85 7.43
C ILE A 93 -4.35 3.35 7.15
N ALA A 94 -4.42 3.77 5.88
CA ALA A 94 -4.65 5.16 5.53
C ALA A 94 -5.97 5.69 6.12
N SER A 95 -7.05 4.92 5.99
CA SER A 95 -8.35 5.22 6.59
C SER A 95 -8.29 5.23 8.12
N MET A 96 -7.67 4.20 8.74
CA MET A 96 -7.59 4.08 10.20
C MET A 96 -6.82 5.24 10.83
N MET A 97 -5.79 5.74 10.16
CA MET A 97 -4.91 6.80 10.65
C MET A 97 -5.34 8.20 10.21
N ASP A 98 -6.43 8.31 9.44
CA ASP A 98 -6.92 9.59 8.88
C ASP A 98 -5.80 10.35 8.13
N MET A 99 -5.16 9.65 7.20
CA MET A 99 -4.03 10.20 6.46
C MET A 99 -4.48 11.22 5.42
N GLN A 100 -3.64 12.23 5.13
CA GLN A 100 -3.90 13.20 4.08
C GLN A 100 -3.68 12.61 2.68
N ALA A 101 -2.76 11.65 2.57
CA ALA A 101 -2.44 11.01 1.30
C ALA A 101 -2.03 9.54 1.48
N LEU A 102 -2.34 8.74 0.47
CA LEU A 102 -1.85 7.38 0.27
C LEU A 102 -1.08 7.32 -1.05
N ILE A 103 0.20 6.97 -1.00
CA ILE A 103 1.03 6.79 -2.18
C ILE A 103 1.26 5.29 -2.39
N ILE A 104 0.71 4.74 -3.47
CA ILE A 104 0.90 3.34 -3.85
C ILE A 104 2.03 3.26 -4.87
N LEU A 105 3.17 2.73 -4.44
CA LEU A 105 4.30 2.50 -5.32
C LEU A 105 4.14 1.17 -6.05
N SER A 106 4.11 1.23 -7.37
CA SER A 106 3.94 0.09 -8.26
C SER A 106 5.12 -0.05 -9.22
N ASN A 107 5.07 -1.03 -10.10
CA ASN A 107 6.02 -1.21 -11.20
C ASN A 107 5.57 -0.53 -12.52
N ILE A 108 4.49 0.23 -12.48
CA ILE A 108 3.90 0.97 -13.60
C ILE A 108 3.72 2.44 -13.23
N ASP A 109 3.62 3.30 -14.23
CA ASP A 109 3.57 4.76 -14.06
C ASP A 109 2.24 5.30 -13.51
N GLY A 110 1.22 4.48 -13.43
CA GLY A 110 -0.13 4.85 -13.00
C GLY A 110 -1.21 4.08 -13.72
N ILE A 111 -2.42 4.60 -13.73
CA ILE A 111 -3.56 4.06 -14.50
C ILE A 111 -3.45 4.58 -15.94
N TYR A 112 -3.61 3.71 -16.92
CA TYR A 112 -3.57 4.08 -18.32
C TYR A 112 -5.00 4.17 -18.91
N ASN A 113 -5.16 5.04 -19.92
CA ASN A 113 -6.42 5.19 -20.64
C ASN A 113 -6.66 4.09 -21.70
N GLY A 114 -5.84 3.04 -21.71
CA GLY A 114 -5.90 1.89 -22.59
C GLY A 114 -4.81 0.89 -22.28
N SER A 115 -4.61 -0.11 -23.14
CA SER A 115 -3.50 -1.06 -22.94
C SER A 115 -2.16 -0.36 -23.14
N PRO A 116 -1.19 -0.49 -22.21
CA PRO A 116 0.15 0.12 -22.33
C PRO A 116 0.92 -0.25 -23.60
N SER A 117 0.55 -1.38 -24.22
CA SER A 117 1.12 -1.84 -25.50
C SER A 117 0.51 -1.19 -26.74
N THR A 118 -0.58 -0.42 -26.59
CA THR A 118 -1.27 0.23 -27.70
C THR A 118 -0.68 1.62 -27.97
N PRO A 119 -0.26 1.93 -29.20
CA PRO A 119 0.22 3.28 -29.55
C PRO A 119 -0.81 4.36 -29.21
N GLY A 120 -0.37 5.44 -28.56
CA GLY A 120 -1.25 6.54 -28.15
C GLY A 120 -1.86 6.39 -26.76
N THR A 121 -1.62 5.28 -26.05
CA THR A 121 -2.02 5.10 -24.66
C THR A 121 -1.20 6.03 -23.75
N GLN A 122 -1.88 6.72 -22.85
CA GLN A 122 -1.28 7.66 -21.90
C GLN A 122 -1.70 7.34 -20.47
N VAL A 123 -0.85 7.70 -19.52
CA VAL A 123 -1.18 7.65 -18.09
C VAL A 123 -2.24 8.69 -17.79
N ILE A 124 -3.30 8.28 -17.12
CA ILE A 124 -4.31 9.18 -16.56
C ILE A 124 -3.67 9.89 -15.36
N ARG A 125 -3.48 11.19 -15.46
CA ARG A 125 -2.79 11.98 -14.43
C ARG A 125 -3.68 12.27 -13.23
N GLU A 126 -4.96 12.45 -13.47
CA GLU A 126 -5.94 12.83 -12.45
C GLU A 126 -7.27 12.15 -12.74
N VAL A 127 -7.88 11.63 -11.71
CA VAL A 127 -9.21 11.03 -11.74
C VAL A 127 -10.07 11.78 -10.75
N GLU A 128 -11.10 12.44 -11.25
CA GLU A 128 -12.08 13.13 -10.40
C GLU A 128 -12.85 12.13 -9.53
N GLN A 129 -13.19 12.54 -8.32
CA GLN A 129 -14.00 11.75 -7.41
C GLN A 129 -15.32 11.34 -8.07
N GLY A 130 -15.69 10.07 -7.95
CA GLY A 130 -16.93 9.53 -8.54
C GLY A 130 -16.83 9.13 -10.02
N LYS A 131 -15.72 9.39 -10.72
CA LYS A 131 -15.54 8.95 -12.10
C LYS A 131 -15.40 7.44 -12.19
N ASP A 132 -16.14 6.81 -13.07
CA ASP A 132 -16.02 5.36 -13.32
C ASP A 132 -14.76 5.05 -14.13
N LEU A 133 -13.95 4.14 -13.60
CA LEU A 133 -12.72 3.65 -14.23
C LEU A 133 -12.89 2.26 -14.84
N SER A 134 -14.11 1.72 -14.84
CA SER A 134 -14.40 0.34 -15.29
C SER A 134 -13.94 0.10 -16.72
N ASP A 135 -14.09 1.09 -17.61
CA ASP A 135 -13.71 0.98 -19.01
C ASP A 135 -12.19 0.85 -19.20
N TYR A 136 -11.42 1.51 -18.36
CA TYR A 136 -9.94 1.45 -18.40
C TYR A 136 -9.40 0.15 -17.82
N ILE A 137 -10.06 -0.38 -16.79
CA ILE A 137 -9.67 -1.61 -16.10
C ILE A 137 -9.98 -2.85 -16.94
N GLN A 138 -11.05 -2.84 -17.72
CA GLN A 138 -11.43 -3.97 -18.59
C GLN A 138 -10.42 -4.23 -19.70
N THR A 139 -9.76 -3.19 -20.19
CA THR A 139 -8.77 -3.28 -21.26
C THR A 139 -7.47 -3.98 -20.78
N GLU A 140 -7.16 -3.95 -19.50
CA GLU A 140 -5.95 -4.56 -18.93
C GLU A 140 -6.06 -6.06 -18.60
N LYS A 141 -7.23 -6.68 -18.71
CA LYS A 141 -7.44 -8.12 -18.43
C LYS A 141 -6.61 -9.06 -19.29
N SER A 142 -5.97 -8.59 -20.33
CA SER A 142 -5.28 -9.43 -21.33
C SER A 142 -3.75 -9.52 -21.21
N GLY A 143 -3.05 -8.72 -20.38
CA GLY A 143 -1.59 -8.65 -20.45
C GLY A 143 -0.78 -8.69 -19.15
N PHE A 144 -1.28 -8.19 -18.06
CA PHE A 144 -0.55 -8.11 -16.79
C PHE A 144 -1.38 -8.69 -15.64
N GLY A 145 -0.90 -9.74 -15.01
CA GLY A 145 -1.41 -10.49 -13.86
C GLY A 145 -2.78 -10.07 -13.28
N ARG A 146 -3.70 -10.99 -13.25
CA ARG A 146 -5.16 -10.88 -13.00
C ARG A 146 -5.64 -10.14 -11.74
N GLY A 147 -4.78 -9.61 -10.86
CA GLY A 147 -5.21 -9.05 -9.58
C GLY A 147 -4.73 -7.61 -9.35
N GLY A 148 -3.49 -7.31 -9.69
CA GLY A 148 -2.80 -6.13 -9.18
C GLY A 148 -3.43 -4.77 -9.52
N MET A 149 -3.80 -4.50 -10.77
CA MET A 149 -4.33 -3.18 -11.13
C MET A 149 -5.78 -2.98 -10.68
N LEU A 150 -6.60 -4.01 -10.82
CA LEU A 150 -8.00 -3.97 -10.37
C LEU A 150 -8.07 -3.72 -8.86
N THR A 151 -7.27 -4.43 -8.08
CA THR A 151 -7.20 -4.24 -6.64
C THR A 151 -6.71 -2.84 -6.28
N LYS A 152 -5.60 -2.38 -6.88
CA LYS A 152 -5.07 -1.03 -6.67
C LYS A 152 -6.11 0.06 -6.95
N THR A 153 -6.80 -0.04 -8.06
CA THR A 153 -7.81 0.95 -8.47
C THR A 153 -9.03 0.91 -7.54
N THR A 154 -9.46 -0.28 -7.13
CA THR A 154 -10.58 -0.44 -6.21
C THR A 154 -10.26 0.16 -4.83
N ILE A 155 -9.08 -0.12 -4.30
CA ILE A 155 -8.62 0.43 -3.02
C ILE A 155 -8.41 1.93 -3.13
N ALA A 156 -7.74 2.40 -4.20
CA ALA A 156 -7.53 3.83 -4.44
C ALA A 156 -8.86 4.60 -4.45
N ARG A 157 -9.87 4.08 -5.15
CA ARG A 157 -11.20 4.69 -5.19
C ARG A 157 -11.86 4.72 -3.82
N LYS A 158 -11.86 3.58 -3.11
CA LYS A 158 -12.45 3.49 -1.78
C LYS A 158 -11.84 4.52 -0.81
N VAL A 159 -10.52 4.64 -0.81
CA VAL A 159 -9.79 5.56 0.07
C VAL A 159 -10.02 7.02 -0.37
N ALA A 160 -10.07 7.29 -1.67
CA ALA A 160 -10.38 8.62 -2.20
C ALA A 160 -11.80 9.08 -1.86
N ASP A 161 -12.77 8.17 -1.84
CA ASP A 161 -14.16 8.46 -1.43
C ASP A 161 -14.26 8.89 0.06
N GLU A 162 -13.26 8.52 0.88
CA GLU A 162 -13.12 8.97 2.27
C GLU A 162 -12.44 10.36 2.38
N GLY A 163 -12.07 11.00 1.26
CA GLY A 163 -11.42 12.31 1.23
C GLY A 163 -9.89 12.28 1.31
N ILE A 164 -9.27 11.10 1.22
CA ILE A 164 -7.82 10.92 1.24
C ILE A 164 -7.29 11.01 -0.19
N THR A 165 -6.27 11.84 -0.43
CA THR A 165 -5.61 11.90 -1.75
C THR A 165 -4.88 10.58 -2.02
N VAL A 166 -5.15 9.93 -3.15
CA VAL A 166 -4.47 8.69 -3.53
C VAL A 166 -3.64 8.91 -4.79
N ILE A 167 -2.37 8.50 -4.73
CA ILE A 167 -1.42 8.59 -5.83
C ILE A 167 -0.91 7.20 -6.15
N ILE A 168 -0.97 6.80 -7.41
CA ILE A 168 -0.36 5.56 -7.91
C ILE A 168 0.84 5.97 -8.75
N ALA A 169 2.04 5.52 -8.39
CA ALA A 169 3.28 5.93 -9.02
C ALA A 169 4.26 4.77 -9.21
N ASN A 170 5.23 4.96 -10.09
CA ASN A 170 6.25 3.96 -10.37
C ASN A 170 7.39 4.04 -9.34
N GLY A 171 7.44 3.07 -8.43
CA GLY A 171 8.44 2.98 -7.38
C GLY A 171 9.87 2.71 -7.86
N LYS A 172 10.08 2.48 -9.18
CA LYS A 172 11.41 2.33 -9.79
C LYS A 172 12.01 3.65 -10.26
N LYS A 173 11.23 4.73 -10.24
CA LYS A 173 11.72 6.07 -10.61
C LYS A 173 12.41 6.71 -9.42
N ASP A 174 13.57 7.28 -9.66
CA ASP A 174 14.30 8.07 -8.68
C ASP A 174 13.45 9.28 -8.25
N HIS A 175 13.54 9.64 -6.98
CA HIS A 175 12.84 10.80 -6.38
C HIS A 175 11.32 10.80 -6.49
N ILE A 176 10.68 9.67 -6.84
CA ILE A 176 9.23 9.61 -7.10
C ILE A 176 8.37 10.12 -5.94
N LEU A 177 8.76 9.88 -4.69
CA LEU A 177 8.01 10.37 -3.53
C LEU A 177 8.06 11.90 -3.44
N VAL A 178 9.19 12.51 -3.75
CA VAL A 178 9.34 13.97 -3.77
C VAL A 178 8.47 14.56 -4.89
N ASP A 179 8.51 13.96 -6.07
CA ASP A 179 7.70 14.38 -7.20
C ASP A 179 6.20 14.29 -6.89
N CYS A 180 5.74 13.20 -6.29
CA CYS A 180 4.35 13.04 -5.84
C CYS A 180 3.93 14.16 -4.87
N LEU A 181 4.77 14.49 -3.90
CA LEU A 181 4.47 15.53 -2.90
C LEU A 181 4.48 16.94 -3.49
N LEU A 182 5.36 17.23 -4.45
CA LEU A 182 5.39 18.53 -5.13
C LEU A 182 4.17 18.78 -6.01
N TYR A 183 3.65 17.72 -6.66
CA TYR A 183 2.45 17.82 -7.49
C TYR A 183 1.16 17.97 -6.68
N THR A 184 1.13 17.49 -5.44
CA THR A 184 -0.04 17.57 -4.56
C THR A 184 -0.05 18.79 -3.65
N SER A 185 1.07 19.53 -3.56
CA SER A 185 1.10 20.80 -2.82
C SER A 185 0.34 21.86 -3.60
N PRO A 186 -0.68 22.52 -3.01
CA PRO A 186 -1.30 23.67 -3.66
C PRO A 186 -0.20 24.72 -3.91
N SER A 187 -0.08 25.15 -5.17
CA SER A 187 0.84 26.24 -5.53
C SER A 187 0.58 27.43 -4.61
N PRO A 188 1.59 27.97 -3.94
CA PRO A 188 1.40 29.21 -3.17
C PRO A 188 0.91 30.29 -4.14
N ARG A 189 -0.30 30.82 -3.89
CA ARG A 189 -0.83 31.99 -4.57
C ARG A 189 -0.20 33.24 -4.03
#